data_d2fd8a1bd0df096b725efd2b9f582253
#
_entry.id   d2fd8a1bd0df096b725efd2b9f582253
#
_cell.length_a   1.000
_cell.length_b   1.000
_cell.length_c   1.000
_cell.angle_alpha   90.00
_cell.angle_beta   90.00
_cell.angle_gamma   90.00
#
_symmetry.space_group_name_H-M   'P 1'
#
loop_
_entity.id
_entity.type
_entity.pdbx_description
1 polymer ?
#
loop_
_entity_poly.entity_id
_entity_poly.type
_entity_poly.pdbx_seq_one_letter_code
_entity_poly.pdbx_strand_id
1 'polypeptide(L)'
;MARQRLTQRFPFLLPVRQWERKKMFYLQMKLDQNIYSSSKESLILPYKIYETQSNMINENSGQDIQYQYNKVDNLKLLSNTINQIVIRPLETFSFWHLAKNASNYGEYKDGLVLKDGKIVAEKAGGLCQMSNVLFWAFLH
;
A
#
# COMPACT_ATOMS: atom_id res chain seq x y z
N MET A 1 11.65 0.94 -33.41
CA MET A 1 12.55 1.44 -32.35
C MET A 1 11.72 1.91 -31.18
N ALA A 2 11.82 1.29 -30.02
CA ALA A 2 11.06 1.70 -28.84
C ALA A 2 11.60 3.05 -28.33
N ARG A 3 10.71 4.03 -28.23
CA ARG A 3 11.02 5.39 -27.77
C ARG A 3 11.44 5.33 -26.29
N GLN A 4 12.72 5.47 -26.00
CA GLN A 4 13.22 5.50 -24.62
C GLN A 4 12.56 6.65 -23.85
N ARG A 5 12.07 6.36 -22.65
CA ARG A 5 11.47 7.39 -21.78
C ARG A 5 12.56 8.34 -21.29
N LEU A 6 12.26 9.64 -21.18
CA LEU A 6 13.19 10.66 -20.70
C LEU A 6 13.87 10.29 -19.37
N THR A 7 13.14 9.64 -18.48
CA THR A 7 13.67 9.16 -17.19
C THR A 7 14.66 8.00 -17.30
N GLN A 8 14.67 7.26 -18.41
CA GLN A 8 15.70 6.25 -18.69
C GLN A 8 17.00 6.90 -19.18
N ARG A 9 16.86 8.02 -19.89
CA ARG A 9 18.00 8.80 -20.39
C ARG A 9 18.60 9.70 -19.31
N PHE A 10 17.77 10.19 -18.37
CA PHE A 10 18.17 11.08 -17.28
C PHE A 10 17.63 10.55 -15.94
N PRO A 11 18.34 9.60 -15.30
CA PRO A 11 17.87 8.95 -14.05
C PRO A 11 17.65 9.93 -12.89
N PHE A 12 18.37 11.06 -12.86
CA PHE A 12 18.21 12.08 -11.81
C PHE A 12 16.83 12.78 -11.82
N LEU A 13 16.08 12.69 -12.94
CA LEU A 13 14.70 13.20 -13.02
C LEU A 13 13.66 12.26 -12.40
N LEU A 14 14.06 11.05 -12.03
CA LEU A 14 13.16 10.02 -11.53
C LEU A 14 12.45 10.42 -10.23
N PRO A 15 13.13 11.00 -9.21
CA PRO A 15 12.49 11.46 -7.98
C PRO A 15 11.46 12.57 -8.23
N VAL A 16 11.80 13.53 -9.11
CA VAL A 16 10.91 14.65 -9.46
C VAL A 16 9.64 14.11 -10.11
N ARG A 17 9.75 13.17 -11.05
CA ARG A 17 8.61 12.57 -11.73
C ARG A 17 7.77 11.69 -10.81
N GLN A 18 8.40 11.00 -9.86
CA GLN A 18 7.66 10.23 -8.83
C GLN A 18 6.83 11.16 -7.94
N TRP A 19 7.42 12.26 -7.50
CA TRP A 19 6.75 13.29 -6.70
C TRP A 19 5.60 13.95 -7.46
N GLU A 20 5.79 14.32 -8.73
CA GLU A 20 4.76 14.86 -9.60
C GLU A 20 3.59 13.90 -9.74
N ARG A 21 3.86 12.62 -10.06
CA ARG A 21 2.82 11.57 -10.16
C ARG A 21 2.05 11.39 -8.86
N LYS A 22 2.75 11.39 -7.73
CA LYS A 22 2.12 11.29 -6.42
C LYS A 22 1.20 12.48 -6.15
N LYS A 23 1.64 13.70 -6.44
CA LYS A 23 0.81 14.90 -6.32
C LYS A 23 -0.41 14.87 -7.23
N MET A 24 -0.21 14.52 -8.50
CA MET A 24 -1.29 14.40 -9.48
C MET A 24 -2.33 13.35 -9.05
N PHE A 25 -1.88 12.19 -8.57
CA PHE A 25 -2.77 11.16 -8.06
C PHE A 25 -3.67 11.69 -6.93
N TYR A 26 -3.09 12.34 -5.92
CA TYR A 26 -3.89 12.89 -4.81
C TYR A 26 -4.73 14.11 -5.21
N LEU A 27 -4.30 14.86 -6.22
CA LEU A 27 -5.10 15.95 -6.78
C LEU A 27 -6.33 15.40 -7.51
N GLN A 28 -6.15 14.37 -8.33
CA GLN A 28 -7.24 13.68 -9.00
C GLN A 28 -8.26 13.14 -8.00
N MET A 29 -7.80 12.49 -6.91
CA MET A 29 -8.67 12.01 -5.83
C MET A 29 -9.47 13.13 -5.13
N LYS A 30 -8.99 14.37 -5.15
CA LYS A 30 -9.73 15.52 -4.60
C LYS A 30 -10.73 16.12 -5.59
N LEU A 31 -10.46 15.94 -6.88
CA LEU A 31 -11.28 16.50 -7.97
C LEU A 31 -12.31 15.53 -8.50
N ASP A 32 -12.11 14.21 -8.28
CA ASP A 32 -13.10 13.22 -8.63
C ASP A 32 -14.32 13.32 -7.69
N GLN A 33 -15.45 12.83 -8.15
CA GLN A 33 -16.70 12.84 -7.40
C GLN A 33 -16.86 11.62 -6.47
N ASN A 34 -15.78 10.84 -6.28
CA ASN A 34 -15.83 9.65 -5.48
C ASN A 34 -15.83 9.98 -3.97
N ILE A 35 -16.69 9.33 -3.23
CA ILE A 35 -16.70 9.36 -1.77
C ILE A 35 -15.78 8.26 -1.29
N TYR A 36 -14.65 8.62 -0.68
CA TYR A 36 -13.70 7.63 -0.18
C TYR A 36 -14.06 7.19 1.23
N SER A 37 -14.19 5.86 1.41
CA SER A 37 -14.46 5.27 2.72
C SER A 37 -13.31 5.57 3.69
N SER A 38 -13.65 6.17 4.81
CA SER A 38 -12.72 6.52 5.90
C SER A 38 -13.33 6.32 7.28
N SER A 39 -14.63 6.04 7.34
CA SER A 39 -15.36 5.82 8.58
C SER A 39 -14.95 4.49 9.20
N LYS A 40 -14.70 4.50 10.50
CA LYS A 40 -14.42 3.30 11.30
C LYS A 40 -15.52 3.05 12.27
N GLU A 41 -15.87 1.79 12.46
CA GLU A 41 -16.81 1.38 13.51
C GLU A 41 -16.11 0.45 14.49
N SER A 42 -16.32 0.71 15.78
CA SER A 42 -15.76 -0.11 16.85
C SER A 42 -16.51 -1.42 17.06
N LEU A 43 -17.75 -1.50 16.58
CA LEU A 43 -18.57 -2.70 16.66
C LEU A 43 -18.15 -3.70 15.60
N ILE A 44 -17.86 -4.92 16.04
CA ILE A 44 -17.66 -6.04 15.12
C ILE A 44 -19.00 -6.37 14.48
N LEU A 45 -19.06 -6.35 13.15
CA LEU A 45 -20.25 -6.75 12.42
C LEU A 45 -20.59 -8.21 12.73
N PRO A 46 -21.88 -8.55 12.91
CA PRO A 46 -22.30 -9.85 13.43
C PRO A 46 -22.05 -11.02 12.47
N TYR A 47 -21.84 -10.74 11.18
CA TYR A 47 -21.68 -11.78 10.16
C TYR A 47 -20.31 -11.69 9.52
N LYS A 48 -19.53 -12.78 9.62
CA LYS A 48 -18.29 -12.94 8.86
C LYS A 48 -18.61 -13.58 7.51
N ILE A 49 -18.39 -12.84 6.43
CA ILE A 49 -18.68 -13.29 5.06
C ILE A 49 -17.48 -14.04 4.49
N TYR A 50 -16.26 -13.51 4.69
CA TYR A 50 -15.05 -14.10 4.14
C TYR A 50 -13.85 -13.89 5.07
N GLU A 51 -12.92 -14.84 5.04
CA GLU A 51 -11.66 -14.78 5.77
C GLU A 51 -10.53 -15.34 4.90
N THR A 52 -9.39 -14.67 4.92
CA THR A 52 -8.18 -15.13 4.23
C THR A 52 -6.95 -14.82 5.07
N GLN A 53 -5.90 -15.61 4.87
CA GLN A 53 -4.63 -15.47 5.58
C GLN A 53 -3.47 -15.51 4.60
N SER A 54 -2.37 -14.86 4.96
CA SER A 54 -1.11 -14.89 4.21
C SER A 54 0.07 -14.89 5.17
N ASN A 55 1.05 -15.76 4.92
CA ASN A 55 2.29 -15.76 5.68
C ASN A 55 3.04 -14.45 5.44
N MET A 56 3.35 -13.74 6.53
CA MET A 56 4.05 -12.45 6.42
C MET A 56 5.56 -12.61 6.28
N ILE A 57 6.16 -13.66 6.86
CA ILE A 57 7.61 -13.87 6.85
C ILE A 57 7.96 -14.92 5.81
N ASN A 58 8.93 -14.60 4.96
CA ASN A 58 9.56 -15.55 4.05
C ASN A 58 11.05 -15.65 4.40
N GLU A 59 11.41 -16.68 5.14
CA GLU A 59 12.79 -16.93 5.57
C GLU A 59 13.72 -17.28 4.41
N ASN A 60 13.18 -17.81 3.33
CA ASN A 60 13.91 -18.21 2.13
C ASN A 60 13.99 -17.11 1.06
N SER A 61 13.86 -15.86 1.45
CA SER A 61 13.87 -14.72 0.51
C SER A 61 15.25 -14.45 -0.10
N GLY A 62 16.32 -15.02 0.44
CA GLY A 62 17.70 -14.74 0.03
C GLY A 62 18.18 -13.32 0.38
N GLN A 63 17.44 -12.59 1.21
CA GLN A 63 17.74 -11.24 1.68
C GLN A 63 17.82 -11.22 3.20
N ASP A 64 18.36 -10.15 3.76
CA ASP A 64 18.41 -9.98 5.21
C ASP A 64 17.01 -10.11 5.82
N ILE A 65 16.88 -11.01 6.80
CA ILE A 65 15.63 -11.31 7.50
C ILE A 65 15.06 -10.07 8.20
N GLN A 66 15.91 -9.09 8.53
CA GLN A 66 15.47 -7.85 9.16
C GLN A 66 14.45 -7.10 8.30
N TYR A 67 14.57 -7.15 6.97
CA TYR A 67 13.58 -6.56 6.07
C TYR A 67 12.21 -7.25 6.14
N GLN A 68 12.19 -8.55 6.48
CA GLN A 68 10.93 -9.27 6.70
C GLN A 68 10.26 -8.81 8.00
N TYR A 69 11.03 -8.60 9.08
CA TYR A 69 10.50 -8.03 10.32
C TYR A 69 10.03 -6.59 10.14
N ASN A 70 10.80 -5.78 9.44
CA ASN A 70 10.40 -4.42 9.10
C ASN A 70 9.10 -4.39 8.27
N LYS A 71 8.92 -5.34 7.36
CA LYS A 71 7.65 -5.52 6.63
C LYS A 71 6.49 -5.79 7.58
N VAL A 72 6.66 -6.68 8.57
CA VAL A 72 5.62 -6.95 9.58
C VAL A 72 5.23 -5.67 10.32
N ASP A 73 6.20 -4.86 10.73
CA ASP A 73 5.95 -3.58 11.39
C ASP A 73 5.22 -2.60 10.46
N ASN A 74 5.62 -2.52 9.19
CA ASN A 74 4.95 -1.71 8.18
C ASN A 74 3.48 -2.13 7.98
N LEU A 75 3.21 -3.44 7.95
CA LEU A 75 1.85 -3.97 7.81
C LEU A 75 1.01 -3.71 9.05
N LYS A 76 1.58 -3.84 10.26
CA LYS A 76 0.90 -3.47 11.51
C LYS A 76 0.57 -1.98 11.54
N LEU A 77 1.50 -1.12 11.13
CA LEU A 77 1.28 0.31 11.05
C LEU A 77 0.13 0.64 10.09
N LEU A 78 0.13 0.05 8.91
CA LEU A 78 -0.92 0.21 7.92
C LEU A 78 -2.27 -0.32 8.42
N SER A 79 -2.29 -1.44 9.16
CA SER A 79 -3.53 -2.02 9.68
C SER A 79 -4.29 -1.05 10.58
N ASN A 80 -3.59 -0.14 11.29
CA ASN A 80 -4.23 0.89 12.10
C ASN A 80 -5.12 1.83 11.29
N THR A 81 -4.88 1.97 9.99
CA THR A 81 -5.72 2.81 9.12
C THR A 81 -6.81 2.04 8.40
N ILE A 82 -6.59 0.75 8.15
CA ILE A 82 -7.49 -0.09 7.34
C ILE A 82 -8.48 -0.85 8.21
N ASN A 83 -8.06 -1.24 9.41
CA ASN A 83 -8.89 -2.04 10.31
C ASN A 83 -10.18 -1.32 10.66
N GLN A 84 -11.30 -2.07 10.67
CA GLN A 84 -12.65 -1.58 11.00
C GLN A 84 -13.21 -0.52 10.03
N ILE A 85 -12.63 -0.35 8.84
CA ILE A 85 -13.20 0.53 7.82
C ILE A 85 -14.52 -0.08 7.34
N VAL A 86 -15.57 0.74 7.38
CA VAL A 86 -16.87 0.42 6.81
C VAL A 86 -16.98 1.07 5.45
N ILE A 87 -17.35 0.28 4.45
CA ILE A 87 -17.61 0.74 3.09
C ILE A 87 -19.13 0.77 2.89
N ARG A 88 -19.69 1.95 2.78
CA ARG A 88 -21.13 2.11 2.53
C ARG A 88 -21.43 2.07 1.03
N PRO A 89 -22.71 1.85 0.65
CA PRO A 89 -23.12 1.97 -0.74
C PRO A 89 -22.64 3.29 -1.36
N LEU A 90 -22.15 3.24 -2.59
CA LEU A 90 -21.55 4.36 -3.34
C LEU A 90 -20.22 4.89 -2.80
N GLU A 91 -19.65 4.30 -1.75
CA GLU A 91 -18.29 4.64 -1.30
C GLU A 91 -17.24 3.81 -2.05
N THR A 92 -16.08 4.42 -2.25
CA THR A 92 -14.91 3.79 -2.87
C THR A 92 -13.85 3.49 -1.81
N PHE A 93 -13.42 2.22 -1.72
CA PHE A 93 -12.24 1.87 -0.93
C PHE A 93 -10.97 2.21 -1.69
N SER A 94 -10.13 3.07 -1.12
CA SER A 94 -8.83 3.40 -1.71
C SER A 94 -7.69 3.06 -0.76
N PHE A 95 -6.95 1.99 -1.11
CA PHE A 95 -5.79 1.54 -0.35
C PHE A 95 -4.77 2.66 -0.10
N TRP A 96 -4.39 3.38 -1.16
CA TRP A 96 -3.39 4.44 -1.05
C TRP A 96 -3.87 5.67 -0.28
N HIS A 97 -5.17 5.96 -0.30
CA HIS A 97 -5.74 7.00 0.52
C HIS A 97 -5.57 6.67 2.02
N LEU A 98 -5.85 5.44 2.40
CA LEU A 98 -5.71 4.97 3.79
C LEU A 98 -4.22 4.81 4.18
N ALA A 99 -3.40 4.25 3.31
CA ALA A 99 -1.97 4.06 3.55
C ALA A 99 -1.21 5.36 3.79
N LYS A 100 -1.63 6.47 3.16
CA LYS A 100 -1.07 7.79 3.41
C LYS A 100 -1.23 8.21 4.88
N ASN A 101 -2.36 7.87 5.49
CA ASN A 101 -2.69 8.29 6.85
C ASN A 101 -1.97 7.45 7.92
N ALA A 102 -1.34 6.33 7.53
CA ALA A 102 -0.60 5.49 8.47
C ALA A 102 0.59 6.23 9.12
N SER A 103 1.14 7.23 8.45
CA SER A 103 2.18 8.10 9.02
C SER A 103 1.76 8.84 10.29
N ASN A 104 0.46 8.95 10.57
CA ASN A 104 -0.06 9.52 11.82
C ASN A 104 0.15 8.60 13.03
N TYR A 105 0.42 7.31 12.78
CA TYR A 105 0.62 6.30 13.82
C TYR A 105 2.09 5.90 14.00
N GLY A 106 2.97 6.35 13.12
CA GLY A 106 4.41 6.07 13.17
C GLY A 106 5.09 6.16 11.81
N GLU A 107 6.37 5.83 11.79
CA GLU A 107 7.15 5.84 10.56
C GLU A 107 7.27 4.45 9.94
N TYR A 108 7.16 4.39 8.62
CA TYR A 108 7.48 3.19 7.87
C TYR A 108 8.98 2.90 7.91
N LYS A 109 9.34 1.63 8.04
CA LYS A 109 10.71 1.10 7.97
C LYS A 109 11.05 0.68 6.56
N ASP A 110 12.36 0.51 6.30
CA ASP A 110 12.82 -0.07 5.05
C ASP A 110 12.44 -1.55 4.97
N GLY A 111 11.83 -1.94 3.87
CA GLY A 111 11.44 -3.31 3.57
C GLY A 111 11.67 -3.61 2.10
N LEU A 112 11.47 -4.87 1.71
CA LEU A 112 11.73 -5.30 0.34
C LEU A 112 10.63 -4.87 -0.61
N VAL A 113 11.02 -4.34 -1.76
CA VAL A 113 10.16 -4.02 -2.91
C VAL A 113 10.76 -4.61 -4.19
N LEU A 114 9.90 -4.96 -5.14
CA LEU A 114 10.32 -5.37 -6.47
C LEU A 114 10.33 -4.14 -7.40
N LYS A 115 11.50 -3.79 -7.93
CA LYS A 115 11.68 -2.65 -8.82
C LYS A 115 12.51 -3.07 -10.03
N ASP A 116 11.94 -2.93 -11.21
CA ASP A 116 12.58 -3.32 -12.48
C ASP A 116 13.13 -4.76 -12.48
N GLY A 117 12.36 -5.68 -11.87
CA GLY A 117 12.75 -7.09 -11.76
C GLY A 117 13.82 -7.40 -10.70
N LYS A 118 14.24 -6.42 -9.91
CA LYS A 118 15.22 -6.58 -8.81
C LYS A 118 14.58 -6.33 -7.47
N ILE A 119 15.00 -7.08 -6.47
CA ILE A 119 14.59 -6.85 -5.07
C ILE A 119 15.51 -5.78 -4.49
N VAL A 120 14.92 -4.70 -4.00
CA VAL A 120 15.62 -3.58 -3.38
C VAL A 120 14.95 -3.22 -2.05
N ALA A 121 15.72 -2.63 -1.12
CA ALA A 121 15.17 -2.10 0.12
C ALA A 121 14.68 -0.66 -0.11
N GLU A 122 13.42 -0.40 0.19
CA GLU A 122 12.84 0.95 0.14
C GLU A 122 11.89 1.17 1.33
N LYS A 123 11.71 2.44 1.70
CA LYS A 123 10.78 2.83 2.78
C LYS A 123 9.37 2.36 2.46
N ALA A 124 8.67 1.84 3.46
CA ALA A 124 7.35 1.22 3.33
C ALA A 124 7.34 -0.07 2.45
N GLY A 125 8.48 -0.78 2.37
CA GLY A 125 8.53 -2.07 1.68
C GLY A 125 7.57 -3.10 2.29
N GLY A 126 7.01 -3.94 1.42
CA GLY A 126 6.10 -5.03 1.81
C GLY A 126 4.61 -4.67 1.79
N LEU A 127 4.20 -3.42 1.61
CA LEU A 127 2.78 -3.02 1.60
C LEU A 127 1.98 -3.69 0.47
N CYS A 128 2.63 -4.11 -0.62
CA CYS A 128 1.99 -4.85 -1.71
C CYS A 128 1.33 -6.15 -1.23
N GLN A 129 1.88 -6.79 -0.19
CA GLN A 129 1.27 -7.99 0.38
C GLN A 129 -0.11 -7.69 0.95
N MET A 130 -0.28 -6.60 1.70
CA MET A 130 -1.58 -6.18 2.23
C MET A 130 -2.57 -5.86 1.11
N SER A 131 -2.13 -5.13 0.08
CA SER A 131 -3.01 -4.80 -1.04
C SER A 131 -3.48 -6.05 -1.79
N ASN A 132 -2.63 -7.06 -1.94
CA ASN A 132 -3.00 -8.32 -2.58
C ASN A 132 -4.00 -9.12 -1.73
N VAL A 133 -3.79 -9.19 -0.41
CA VAL A 133 -4.72 -9.88 0.50
C VAL A 133 -6.09 -9.19 0.49
N LEU A 134 -6.12 -7.87 0.56
CA LEU A 134 -7.37 -7.10 0.48
C LEU A 134 -8.06 -7.25 -0.87
N PHE A 135 -7.32 -7.18 -1.98
CA PHE A 135 -7.88 -7.40 -3.30
C PHE A 135 -8.54 -8.78 -3.40
N TRP A 136 -7.86 -9.82 -2.89
CA TRP A 136 -8.41 -11.16 -2.84
C TRP A 136 -9.68 -11.24 -1.98
N ALA A 137 -9.67 -10.59 -0.83
CA ALA A 137 -10.83 -10.56 0.06
C ALA A 137 -12.04 -9.85 -0.56
N PHE A 138 -11.84 -8.81 -1.39
CA PHE A 138 -12.92 -8.11 -2.07
C PHE A 138 -13.50 -8.86 -3.28
N LEU A 139 -12.78 -9.86 -3.81
CA LEU A 139 -13.26 -10.69 -4.93
C LEU A 139 -14.20 -11.82 -4.49
N HIS A 140 -14.25 -12.14 -3.20
CA HIS A 140 -15.05 -13.22 -2.60
C HIS A 140 -16.15 -12.66 -1.70
#